data_7d61cdf32c9f012fffccd2bd0b9612b6
#
_entry.id   7d61cdf32c9f012fffccd2bd0b9612b6
#
_cell.length_a   1.000
_cell.length_b   1.000
_cell.length_c   1.000
_cell.angle_alpha   90.00
_cell.angle_beta   90.00
_cell.angle_gamma   90.00
#
_symmetry.space_group_name_H-M   'P 1'
#
loop_
_entity.id
_entity.type
_entity.pdbx_description
1 polymer ?
#
loop_
_entity_poly.entity_id
_entity_poly.type
_entity_poly.pdbx_seq_one_letter_code
_entity_poly.pdbx_strand_id
1 'polypeptide(L)'
;MGNKVWKWFVLTVVVAIFVASCAPSPTPTPQVIVKRETEVVEKIVEKVITPTPPPPPPTEITMVDTNSGANFQWYWQNIVIPAIQEQLGVKVNYVVGKEAELIERMKAWEAGKGDVHLLFVKPEHIANMVQQGISLVKLWPDHKADIHNLNKCREDYLKLAQGVDIQGTGALYWRSQYTLIYNTEYVKNPPKSWKEFYERRAEWKGHIGWMRPDSKSGSGRGLPYSFLNAYVPLTDAQDKPIPLAELQQKPEFQDAVEKLKDFLTYCKIANEPPNMFEDFNAGDTWIAVYAMDYSLWSISQGTMPPTLAAAALSDGMPAGSDGYLAIPGNIPEEYKPVAMKVVNYLLSDDQQIRLITTMWQYTGTEIWDKIPDVVWRKIPKWEEVEAYRVRLSNKEVTDWIKEQGPKVLLGQ
;
A
#
# COMPACT_ATOMS: atom_id res chain seq x y z
N MET A 1 -30.42 47.37 -24.35
CA MET A 1 -30.20 48.39 -23.32
C MET A 1 -29.02 47.90 -22.48
N GLY A 2 -27.86 48.36 -22.61
CA GLY A 2 -27.24 49.67 -22.43
C GLY A 2 -26.37 49.47 -21.20
N ASN A 3 -25.22 49.75 -21.13
CA ASN A 3 -24.16 50.59 -21.57
C ASN A 3 -22.97 50.38 -20.66
N LYS A 4 -21.78 50.29 -21.25
CA LYS A 4 -20.70 51.32 -21.24
C LYS A 4 -19.92 51.42 -19.92
N VAL A 5 -18.65 51.16 -20.06
CA VAL A 5 -17.49 52.10 -20.22
C VAL A 5 -16.84 52.46 -18.88
N TRP A 6 -15.56 52.22 -18.77
CA TRP A 6 -14.45 53.16 -18.60
C TRP A 6 -13.12 52.45 -18.63
N LYS A 7 -12.44 52.78 -19.47
CA LYS A 7 -11.17 53.24 -20.05
C LYS A 7 -10.50 54.33 -19.24
N TRP A 8 -9.15 54.36 -19.39
CA TRP A 8 -8.16 55.42 -19.22
C TRP A 8 -7.50 55.51 -17.84
N PHE A 9 -6.16 55.48 -17.82
CA PHE A 9 -5.14 56.51 -17.85
C PHE A 9 -3.77 55.84 -17.84
N VAL A 10 -2.98 55.89 -18.92
CA VAL A 10 -2.01 56.90 -19.39
C VAL A 10 -0.76 56.97 -18.46
N LEU A 11 0.39 56.46 -18.89
CA LEU A 11 1.52 57.01 -19.61
C LEU A 11 2.08 58.32 -19.05
N THR A 12 3.35 58.32 -18.60
CA THR A 12 4.34 59.43 -18.63
C THR A 12 5.72 58.82 -18.32
N VAL A 13 6.70 58.68 -19.18
CA VAL A 13 7.62 59.58 -19.89
C VAL A 13 8.44 60.48 -18.93
N VAL A 14 9.77 60.43 -19.08
CA VAL A 14 10.78 61.47 -19.13
C VAL A 14 12.15 60.84 -18.94
N VAL A 15 13.03 60.65 -19.93
CA VAL A 15 13.92 61.53 -20.68
C VAL A 15 15.01 62.21 -19.83
N ALA A 16 16.23 61.88 -20.22
CA ALA A 16 17.49 62.61 -20.36
C ALA A 16 18.24 63.01 -19.07
N ILE A 17 19.54 62.90 -19.06
CA ILE A 17 20.48 63.92 -19.66
C ILE A 17 21.88 63.31 -19.71
N PHE A 18 22.54 63.53 -20.84
CA PHE A 18 24.00 63.40 -21.06
C PHE A 18 24.73 64.53 -20.34
N VAL A 19 25.89 64.20 -19.76
CA VAL A 19 27.00 65.17 -19.64
C VAL A 19 28.33 64.44 -19.92
N ALA A 20 28.96 64.89 -20.98
CA ALA A 20 30.32 64.57 -21.30
C ALA A 20 31.25 65.46 -20.50
N SER A 21 32.38 64.88 -20.05
CA SER A 21 33.48 65.68 -19.52
C SER A 21 34.82 65.08 -20.04
N CYS A 22 35.49 65.88 -20.84
CA CYS A 22 36.83 65.69 -21.33
C CYS A 22 37.83 65.96 -20.19
N ALA A 23 38.89 65.16 -20.05
CA ALA A 23 40.10 65.47 -19.30
C ALA A 23 41.35 65.02 -20.07
N PRO A 24 42.47 65.77 -19.99
CA PRO A 24 43.57 65.74 -20.95
C PRO A 24 44.61 64.64 -20.66
N SER A 25 45.36 64.27 -21.73
CA SER A 25 46.47 63.32 -21.72
C SER A 25 47.69 63.84 -20.97
N PRO A 26 48.41 62.97 -20.22
CA PRO A 26 49.72 63.32 -19.68
C PRO A 26 50.85 62.91 -20.66
N THR A 27 51.89 63.73 -20.66
CA THR A 27 53.15 63.69 -21.41
C THR A 27 54.03 62.51 -21.05
N PRO A 28 54.82 61.97 -21.96
CA PRO A 28 55.66 60.78 -21.70
C PRO A 28 56.97 61.15 -20.94
N THR A 29 57.27 60.34 -19.92
CA THR A 29 58.54 60.39 -19.17
C THR A 29 59.51 59.35 -19.70
N PRO A 30 60.86 59.56 -19.68
CA PRO A 30 61.86 58.80 -20.40
C PRO A 30 62.05 57.39 -19.78
N GLN A 31 62.31 56.41 -20.69
CA GLN A 31 62.65 55.01 -20.39
C GLN A 31 64.07 54.88 -19.80
N VAL A 32 64.08 54.24 -18.63
CA VAL A 32 65.32 53.63 -18.09
C VAL A 32 65.30 52.16 -18.47
N ILE A 33 66.34 51.79 -19.35
CA ILE A 33 66.52 50.37 -19.73
C ILE A 33 67.27 49.69 -18.60
N VAL A 34 66.53 48.84 -17.82
CA VAL A 34 67.14 47.90 -16.90
C VAL A 34 67.08 46.52 -17.56
N LYS A 35 68.26 45.97 -17.94
CA LYS A 35 68.38 44.56 -18.32
C LYS A 35 67.96 43.69 -17.10
N ARG A 36 66.83 43.02 -17.18
CA ARG A 36 66.51 41.92 -16.29
C ARG A 36 66.75 40.58 -16.98
N GLU A 37 67.58 39.78 -16.33
CA GLU A 37 67.73 38.37 -16.64
C GLU A 37 66.35 37.69 -16.52
N THR A 38 66.00 36.93 -17.53
CA THR A 38 64.69 36.21 -17.58
C THR A 38 64.87 34.93 -16.80
N GLU A 39 64.45 34.91 -15.53
CA GLU A 39 64.13 33.67 -14.83
C GLU A 39 62.83 33.12 -15.45
N VAL A 40 62.96 31.94 -16.06
CA VAL A 40 61.76 31.18 -16.51
C VAL A 40 61.10 30.57 -15.30
N VAL A 41 60.11 31.27 -14.74
CA VAL A 41 59.19 30.68 -13.77
C VAL A 41 58.19 29.83 -14.55
N GLU A 42 58.33 28.50 -14.51
CA GLU A 42 57.26 27.60 -14.94
C GLU A 42 56.03 27.85 -14.09
N LYS A 43 55.06 28.53 -14.67
CA LYS A 43 53.78 28.74 -14.05
C LYS A 43 53.01 27.44 -14.16
N ILE A 44 53.00 26.63 -13.08
CA ILE A 44 52.08 25.50 -12.94
C ILE A 44 50.68 26.08 -12.99
N VAL A 45 50.03 25.97 -14.13
CA VAL A 45 48.59 26.27 -14.24
C VAL A 45 47.86 25.10 -13.60
N GLU A 46 47.57 25.22 -12.32
CA GLU A 46 46.58 24.35 -11.71
C GLU A 46 45.28 24.46 -12.51
N LYS A 47 44.99 23.42 -13.28
CA LYS A 47 43.73 23.28 -13.98
C LYS A 47 42.66 23.10 -12.91
N VAL A 48 42.01 24.18 -12.52
CA VAL A 48 40.81 24.10 -11.65
C VAL A 48 39.78 23.30 -12.42
N ILE A 49 39.68 22.02 -12.09
CA ILE A 49 38.63 21.17 -12.59
C ILE A 49 37.36 21.62 -11.83
N THR A 50 36.58 22.49 -12.44
CA THR A 50 35.25 22.80 -11.96
C THR A 50 34.47 21.51 -12.02
N PRO A 51 33.98 20.97 -10.88
CA PRO A 51 33.20 19.75 -10.92
C PRO A 51 31.98 19.97 -11.83
N THR A 52 31.81 19.09 -12.79
CA THR A 52 30.60 19.09 -13.63
C THR A 52 29.40 19.00 -12.70
N PRO A 53 28.41 19.89 -12.79
CA PRO A 53 27.24 19.81 -11.98
C PRO A 53 26.62 18.42 -12.15
N PRO A 54 26.12 17.81 -11.07
CA PRO A 54 25.47 16.50 -11.16
C PRO A 54 24.33 16.57 -12.19
N PRO A 55 24.06 15.50 -12.93
CA PRO A 55 22.95 15.46 -13.86
C PRO A 55 21.65 15.74 -13.11
N PRO A 56 20.68 16.40 -13.76
CA PRO A 56 19.39 16.65 -13.12
C PRO A 56 18.75 15.31 -12.72
N PRO A 57 18.02 15.28 -11.58
CA PRO A 57 17.37 14.06 -11.12
C PRO A 57 16.38 13.53 -12.16
N PRO A 58 16.22 12.20 -12.24
CA PRO A 58 15.24 11.60 -13.15
C PRO A 58 13.82 12.13 -12.86
N THR A 59 13.06 12.34 -13.92
CA THR A 59 11.65 12.79 -13.85
C THR A 59 10.65 11.68 -14.14
N GLU A 60 11.14 10.47 -14.39
CA GLU A 60 10.32 9.29 -14.65
C GLU A 60 10.85 8.09 -13.86
N ILE A 61 9.94 7.30 -13.27
CA ILE A 61 10.25 6.04 -12.57
C ILE A 61 9.33 4.92 -13.07
N THR A 62 9.81 3.67 -13.00
CA THR A 62 8.98 2.48 -13.20
C THR A 62 8.58 1.91 -11.84
N MET A 63 7.29 1.69 -11.64
CA MET A 63 6.72 1.02 -10.48
C MET A 63 6.11 -0.31 -10.88
N VAL A 64 6.51 -1.40 -10.22
CA VAL A 64 5.89 -2.71 -10.38
C VAL A 64 5.02 -3.03 -9.17
N ASP A 65 3.78 -3.41 -9.46
CA ASP A 65 2.76 -3.78 -8.48
C ASP A 65 2.44 -5.27 -8.60
N THR A 66 2.69 -6.01 -7.52
CA THR A 66 2.35 -7.43 -7.41
C THR A 66 1.27 -7.70 -6.35
N ASN A 67 0.67 -6.63 -5.80
CA ASN A 67 -0.30 -6.72 -4.70
C ASN A 67 -1.75 -6.41 -5.12
N SER A 68 -1.94 -5.39 -5.96
CA SER A 68 -3.25 -4.79 -6.18
C SER A 68 -4.23 -5.68 -6.95
N GLY A 69 -5.45 -5.79 -6.41
CA GLY A 69 -6.61 -6.18 -7.19
C GLY A 69 -7.10 -5.03 -8.10
N ALA A 70 -8.17 -5.28 -8.85
CA ALA A 70 -8.70 -4.33 -9.84
C ALA A 70 -9.04 -2.95 -9.22
N ASN A 71 -9.58 -2.92 -8.00
CA ASN A 71 -9.91 -1.70 -7.27
C ASN A 71 -8.68 -0.82 -7.03
N PHE A 72 -7.58 -1.41 -6.57
CA PHE A 72 -6.35 -0.67 -6.30
C PHE A 72 -5.56 -0.33 -7.56
N GLN A 73 -5.60 -1.18 -8.61
CA GLN A 73 -5.07 -0.81 -9.91
C GLN A 73 -5.76 0.44 -10.46
N TRP A 74 -7.10 0.51 -10.33
CA TRP A 74 -7.87 1.71 -10.65
C TRP A 74 -7.42 2.92 -9.81
N TYR A 75 -7.24 2.74 -8.48
CA TYR A 75 -6.81 3.80 -7.57
C TYR A 75 -5.41 4.33 -7.91
N TRP A 76 -4.46 3.44 -8.19
CA TRP A 76 -3.14 3.83 -8.65
C TRP A 76 -3.21 4.67 -9.92
N GLN A 77 -3.89 4.18 -10.95
CA GLN A 77 -3.92 4.80 -12.29
C GLN A 77 -4.70 6.11 -12.31
N ASN A 78 -5.80 6.21 -11.58
CA ASN A 78 -6.71 7.35 -11.69
C ASN A 78 -6.55 8.40 -10.59
N ILE A 79 -5.95 8.05 -9.46
CA ILE A 79 -5.85 8.94 -8.29
C ILE A 79 -4.39 9.19 -7.90
N VAL A 80 -3.63 8.16 -7.63
CA VAL A 80 -2.30 8.30 -7.00
C VAL A 80 -1.24 8.76 -8.01
N ILE A 81 -1.15 8.11 -9.17
CA ILE A 81 -0.15 8.44 -10.20
C ILE A 81 -0.33 9.86 -10.74
N PRO A 82 -1.55 10.31 -11.08
CA PRO A 82 -1.77 11.71 -11.44
C PRO A 82 -1.33 12.69 -10.33
N ALA A 83 -1.62 12.36 -9.07
CA ALA A 83 -1.21 13.21 -7.96
C ALA A 83 0.33 13.24 -7.75
N ILE A 84 1.03 12.12 -7.94
CA ILE A 84 2.51 12.09 -7.94
C ILE A 84 3.05 13.00 -9.04
N GLN A 85 2.51 12.90 -10.25
CA GLN A 85 2.93 13.74 -11.37
C GLN A 85 2.70 15.23 -11.10
N GLU A 86 1.54 15.59 -10.57
CA GLU A 86 1.17 16.98 -10.26
C GLU A 86 2.02 17.56 -9.13
N GLN A 87 2.18 16.83 -8.03
CA GLN A 87 2.80 17.34 -6.81
C GLN A 87 4.33 17.21 -6.77
N LEU A 88 4.88 16.19 -7.43
CA LEU A 88 6.30 15.91 -7.40
C LEU A 88 7.00 16.14 -8.74
N GLY A 89 6.25 16.30 -9.84
CA GLY A 89 6.80 16.36 -11.20
C GLY A 89 7.38 15.03 -11.68
N VAL A 90 7.03 13.90 -11.04
CA VAL A 90 7.53 12.57 -11.34
C VAL A 90 6.50 11.77 -12.11
N LYS A 91 6.83 11.36 -13.32
CA LYS A 91 6.03 10.45 -14.12
C LYS A 91 6.24 9.02 -13.62
N VAL A 92 5.16 8.28 -13.41
CA VAL A 92 5.20 6.87 -12.99
C VAL A 92 4.74 5.96 -14.12
N ASN A 93 5.65 5.13 -14.62
CA ASN A 93 5.32 4.01 -15.49
C ASN A 93 4.86 2.83 -14.63
N TYR A 94 3.54 2.62 -14.55
CA TYR A 94 2.92 1.62 -13.69
C TYR A 94 2.72 0.30 -14.41
N VAL A 95 3.26 -0.77 -13.83
CA VAL A 95 3.21 -2.13 -14.39
C VAL A 95 2.67 -3.09 -13.34
N VAL A 96 1.62 -3.83 -13.70
CA VAL A 96 1.13 -4.94 -12.90
C VAL A 96 1.95 -6.19 -13.25
N GLY A 97 2.57 -6.82 -12.25
CA GLY A 97 3.47 -7.95 -12.44
C GLY A 97 3.11 -9.15 -11.56
N LYS A 98 3.87 -10.23 -11.75
CA LYS A 98 3.84 -11.41 -10.88
C LYS A 98 5.12 -11.46 -10.06
N GLU A 99 5.01 -11.90 -8.80
CA GLU A 99 6.13 -12.00 -7.89
C GLU A 99 7.31 -12.80 -8.46
N ALA A 100 7.05 -14.02 -8.96
CA ALA A 100 8.11 -14.90 -9.45
C ALA A 100 8.88 -14.30 -10.62
N GLU A 101 8.19 -13.67 -11.58
CA GLU A 101 8.79 -13.01 -12.73
C GLU A 101 9.63 -11.80 -12.29
N LEU A 102 9.13 -11.04 -11.31
CA LEU A 102 9.84 -9.90 -10.74
C LEU A 102 11.13 -10.33 -10.02
N ILE A 103 11.07 -11.37 -9.19
CA ILE A 103 12.23 -11.90 -8.47
C ILE A 103 13.32 -12.37 -9.45
N GLU A 104 12.96 -13.16 -10.47
CA GLU A 104 13.92 -13.63 -11.46
C GLU A 104 14.55 -12.47 -12.26
N ARG A 105 13.76 -11.46 -12.61
CA ARG A 105 14.26 -10.23 -13.24
C ARG A 105 15.27 -9.50 -12.35
N MET A 106 14.94 -9.33 -11.06
CA MET A 106 15.82 -8.63 -10.10
C MET A 106 17.13 -9.38 -9.83
N LYS A 107 17.11 -10.72 -9.82
CA LYS A 107 18.31 -11.55 -9.71
C LYS A 107 19.28 -11.38 -10.88
N ALA A 108 18.74 -11.13 -12.06
CA ALA A 108 19.54 -10.94 -13.28
C ALA A 108 20.19 -9.55 -13.38
N TRP A 109 19.82 -8.59 -12.53
CA TRP A 109 20.41 -7.24 -12.59
C TRP A 109 21.82 -7.17 -12.04
N GLU A 110 22.69 -6.54 -12.78
CA GLU A 110 23.95 -6.02 -12.27
C GLU A 110 23.70 -4.77 -11.41
N ALA A 111 24.64 -4.44 -10.54
CA ALA A 111 24.58 -3.23 -9.73
C ALA A 111 24.42 -1.98 -10.60
N GLY A 112 23.44 -1.14 -10.29
CA GLY A 112 23.13 0.08 -11.03
C GLY A 112 22.47 -0.13 -12.41
N LYS A 113 21.96 -1.33 -12.70
CA LYS A 113 21.30 -1.66 -13.98
C LYS A 113 19.82 -2.00 -13.85
N GLY A 114 19.28 -1.98 -12.62
CA GLY A 114 17.86 -2.23 -12.41
C GLY A 114 16.98 -1.16 -13.06
N ASP A 115 15.91 -1.58 -13.69
CA ASP A 115 14.98 -0.75 -14.46
C ASP A 115 13.58 -0.66 -13.84
N VAL A 116 13.39 -1.22 -12.63
CA VAL A 116 12.23 -1.01 -11.76
C VAL A 116 12.69 -0.24 -10.53
N HIS A 117 12.08 0.90 -10.27
CA HIS A 117 12.58 1.87 -9.29
C HIS A 117 11.75 1.90 -8.00
N LEU A 118 10.51 1.42 -8.06
CA LEU A 118 9.60 1.30 -6.92
C LEU A 118 8.81 0.00 -7.02
N LEU A 119 8.63 -0.67 -5.90
CA LEU A 119 7.81 -1.88 -5.77
C LEU A 119 6.60 -1.57 -4.90
N PHE A 120 5.47 -2.13 -5.27
CA PHE A 120 4.32 -2.28 -4.39
C PHE A 120 3.97 -3.76 -4.26
N VAL A 121 4.18 -4.32 -3.08
CA VAL A 121 4.23 -5.77 -2.88
C VAL A 121 3.45 -6.21 -1.65
N LYS A 122 3.07 -7.50 -1.62
CA LYS A 122 2.48 -8.15 -0.45
C LYS A 122 3.53 -8.43 0.63
N PRO A 123 3.09 -8.68 1.88
CA PRO A 123 4.00 -9.07 2.97
C PRO A 123 4.81 -10.34 2.65
N GLU A 124 4.18 -11.34 2.05
CA GLU A 124 4.85 -12.59 1.63
C GLU A 124 5.88 -12.34 0.53
N HIS A 125 5.62 -11.42 -0.39
CA HIS A 125 6.53 -11.13 -1.48
C HIS A 125 7.82 -10.46 -0.99
N ILE A 126 7.72 -9.45 -0.12
CA ILE A 126 8.91 -8.80 0.44
C ILE A 126 9.69 -9.75 1.35
N ALA A 127 9.01 -10.60 2.13
CA ALA A 127 9.64 -11.63 2.94
C ALA A 127 10.42 -12.63 2.06
N ASN A 128 9.83 -13.11 0.97
CA ASN A 128 10.49 -13.99 0.01
C ASN A 128 11.68 -13.32 -0.67
N MET A 129 11.57 -12.05 -1.06
CA MET A 129 12.68 -11.29 -1.65
C MET A 129 13.88 -11.24 -0.71
N VAL A 130 13.65 -10.89 0.57
CA VAL A 130 14.72 -10.84 1.58
C VAL A 130 15.33 -12.21 1.83
N GLN A 131 14.53 -13.27 1.98
CA GLN A 131 15.01 -14.64 2.16
C GLN A 131 15.84 -15.16 0.96
N GLN A 132 15.52 -14.71 -0.25
CA GLN A 132 16.27 -15.06 -1.46
C GLN A 132 17.48 -14.14 -1.72
N GLY A 133 17.80 -13.23 -0.80
CA GLY A 133 18.95 -12.34 -0.91
C GLY A 133 18.81 -11.27 -2.00
N ILE A 134 17.58 -10.93 -2.38
CA ILE A 134 17.33 -9.82 -3.31
C ILE A 134 17.76 -8.51 -2.67
N SER A 135 18.59 -7.74 -3.39
CA SER A 135 19.03 -6.43 -2.91
C SER A 135 17.88 -5.42 -2.90
N LEU A 136 17.55 -4.92 -1.71
CA LEU A 136 16.57 -3.86 -1.48
C LEU A 136 17.22 -2.74 -0.67
N VAL A 137 16.80 -1.51 -0.91
CA VAL A 137 17.24 -0.35 -0.12
C VAL A 137 16.68 -0.48 1.30
N LYS A 138 17.54 -0.33 2.30
CA LYS A 138 17.13 -0.33 3.71
C LYS A 138 16.56 1.05 4.06
N LEU A 139 15.24 1.19 3.95
CA LEU A 139 14.53 2.46 4.16
C LEU A 139 14.61 2.91 5.62
N TRP A 140 14.49 1.98 6.55
CA TRP A 140 14.51 2.24 7.98
C TRP A 140 15.59 1.40 8.68
N PRO A 141 16.37 1.97 9.60
CA PRO A 141 16.39 3.39 9.97
C PRO A 141 17.23 4.30 9.06
N ASP A 142 17.88 3.75 8.02
CA ASP A 142 18.99 4.40 7.30
C ASP A 142 18.54 5.67 6.55
N HIS A 143 17.32 5.68 5.98
CA HIS A 143 16.76 6.78 5.20
C HIS A 143 15.54 7.45 5.86
N LYS A 144 15.39 7.35 7.18
CA LYS A 144 14.29 8.02 7.88
C LYS A 144 14.32 9.56 7.81
N ALA A 145 15.49 10.15 7.49
CA ALA A 145 15.61 11.58 7.26
C ALA A 145 15.09 11.99 5.88
N ASP A 146 15.30 11.14 4.87
CA ASP A 146 14.83 11.35 3.49
C ASP A 146 13.34 11.00 3.37
N ILE A 147 12.89 10.01 4.14
CA ILE A 147 11.50 9.53 4.19
C ILE A 147 10.94 9.81 5.60
N HIS A 148 10.78 11.08 5.94
CA HIS A 148 10.41 11.49 7.31
C HIS A 148 9.04 10.93 7.76
N ASN A 149 8.14 10.60 6.83
CA ASN A 149 6.85 9.98 7.14
C ASN A 149 6.96 8.53 7.65
N LEU A 150 8.13 7.87 7.51
CA LEU A 150 8.39 6.57 8.17
C LEU A 150 8.29 6.65 9.70
N ASN A 151 8.51 7.82 10.30
CA ASN A 151 8.34 8.02 11.73
C ASN A 151 6.88 7.85 12.20
N LYS A 152 5.93 7.82 11.29
CA LYS A 152 4.51 7.56 11.54
C LYS A 152 4.13 6.09 11.36
N CYS A 153 5.03 5.26 10.85
CA CYS A 153 4.82 3.83 10.73
C CYS A 153 5.20 3.14 12.04
N ARG A 154 4.48 2.08 12.38
CA ARG A 154 4.88 1.24 13.51
C ARG A 154 6.14 0.45 13.17
N GLU A 155 7.04 0.38 14.13
CA GLU A 155 8.35 -0.23 13.96
C GLU A 155 8.29 -1.75 13.69
N ASP A 156 7.32 -2.45 14.28
CA ASP A 156 7.12 -3.87 14.05
C ASP A 156 6.80 -4.19 12.58
N TYR A 157 6.00 -3.35 11.89
CA TYR A 157 5.75 -3.50 10.45
C TYR A 157 6.94 -3.10 9.57
N LEU A 158 7.83 -2.22 10.05
CA LEU A 158 9.06 -1.91 9.33
C LEU A 158 10.11 -3.02 9.45
N LYS A 159 10.06 -3.79 10.53
CA LYS A 159 10.99 -4.89 10.80
C LYS A 159 10.50 -6.23 10.30
N LEU A 160 9.21 -6.51 10.41
CA LEU A 160 8.67 -7.84 10.19
C LEU A 160 7.58 -7.85 9.11
N ALA A 161 7.69 -8.80 8.18
CA ALA A 161 6.61 -9.15 7.26
C ALA A 161 6.41 -10.67 7.31
N GLN A 162 5.21 -11.14 7.64
CA GLN A 162 4.91 -12.56 7.81
C GLN A 162 5.89 -13.33 8.73
N GLY A 163 6.34 -12.69 9.80
CA GLY A 163 7.29 -13.29 10.75
C GLY A 163 8.76 -13.31 10.27
N VAL A 164 9.04 -12.82 9.07
CA VAL A 164 10.40 -12.67 8.53
C VAL A 164 10.91 -11.27 8.83
N ASP A 165 12.14 -11.19 9.36
CA ASP A 165 12.84 -9.91 9.51
C ASP A 165 13.20 -9.35 8.13
N ILE A 166 12.46 -8.32 7.71
CA ILE A 166 12.69 -7.62 6.44
C ILE A 166 13.71 -6.49 6.55
N GLN A 167 14.37 -6.34 7.70
CA GLN A 167 15.50 -5.44 7.92
C GLN A 167 15.24 -3.97 7.57
N GLY A 168 13.99 -3.53 7.63
CA GLY A 168 13.60 -2.16 7.29
C GLY A 168 13.59 -1.85 5.78
N THR A 169 13.56 -2.87 4.92
CA THR A 169 13.54 -2.69 3.46
C THR A 169 12.16 -2.38 2.89
N GLY A 170 11.11 -2.45 3.71
CA GLY A 170 9.73 -2.15 3.32
C GLY A 170 9.11 -1.06 4.16
N ALA A 171 8.32 -0.19 3.53
CA ALA A 171 7.45 0.77 4.18
C ALA A 171 5.99 0.35 4.02
N LEU A 172 5.29 0.17 5.13
CA LEU A 172 3.87 -0.20 5.10
C LEU A 172 3.05 0.95 4.53
N TYR A 173 2.34 0.70 3.42
CA TYR A 173 1.50 1.70 2.76
C TYR A 173 0.05 1.59 3.20
N TRP A 174 -0.48 0.35 3.34
CA TRP A 174 -1.80 0.10 3.87
C TRP A 174 -1.89 -1.18 4.71
N ARG A 175 -2.92 -1.26 5.55
CA ARG A 175 -3.34 -2.49 6.24
C ARG A 175 -4.65 -2.96 5.66
N SER A 176 -4.71 -4.20 5.21
CA SER A 176 -5.92 -4.80 4.66
C SER A 176 -6.62 -5.68 5.69
N GLN A 177 -7.94 -5.60 5.70
CA GLN A 177 -8.76 -6.31 6.68
C GLN A 177 -10.04 -6.85 6.07
N TYR A 178 -10.36 -8.08 6.40
CA TYR A 178 -11.68 -8.64 6.25
C TYR A 178 -12.55 -8.22 7.43
N THR A 179 -13.79 -7.87 7.16
CA THR A 179 -14.79 -7.52 8.17
C THR A 179 -16.10 -8.20 7.85
N LEU A 180 -17.01 -8.20 8.80
CA LEU A 180 -18.39 -8.51 8.52
C LEU A 180 -18.98 -7.38 7.65
N ILE A 181 -19.41 -7.69 6.44
CA ILE A 181 -20.12 -6.78 5.52
C ILE A 181 -21.59 -7.16 5.54
N TYR A 182 -22.46 -6.18 5.76
CA TYR A 182 -23.88 -6.45 5.84
C TYR A 182 -24.71 -5.31 5.27
N ASN A 183 -25.89 -5.65 4.74
CA ASN A 183 -26.87 -4.69 4.26
C ASN A 183 -27.75 -4.23 5.43
N THR A 184 -27.65 -2.94 5.77
CA THR A 184 -28.38 -2.33 6.89
C THR A 184 -29.91 -2.30 6.70
N GLU A 185 -30.42 -2.57 5.50
CA GLU A 185 -31.85 -2.72 5.26
C GLU A 185 -32.39 -4.04 5.82
N TYR A 186 -31.62 -5.11 5.71
CA TYR A 186 -32.03 -6.46 6.11
C TYR A 186 -31.47 -6.88 7.48
N VAL A 187 -30.24 -6.45 7.80
CA VAL A 187 -29.54 -6.82 9.04
C VAL A 187 -29.46 -5.61 9.96
N LYS A 188 -30.38 -5.53 10.95
CA LYS A 188 -30.44 -4.40 11.91
C LYS A 188 -29.46 -4.55 13.06
N ASN A 189 -29.19 -5.78 13.48
CA ASN A 189 -28.32 -6.12 14.59
C ASN A 189 -27.31 -7.17 14.10
N PRO A 190 -26.19 -6.75 13.47
CA PRO A 190 -25.18 -7.68 12.99
C PRO A 190 -24.53 -8.45 14.15
N PRO A 191 -24.10 -9.71 13.95
CA PRO A 191 -23.43 -10.48 14.98
C PRO A 191 -22.08 -9.83 15.31
N LYS A 192 -21.64 -9.93 16.56
CA LYS A 192 -20.39 -9.33 17.07
C LYS A 192 -19.22 -10.33 17.17
N SER A 193 -19.50 -11.61 16.91
CA SER A 193 -18.50 -12.68 16.94
C SER A 193 -18.89 -13.80 15.99
N TRP A 194 -17.94 -14.67 15.61
CA TRP A 194 -18.24 -15.90 14.86
C TRP A 194 -19.18 -16.81 15.64
N LYS A 195 -19.00 -16.89 16.97
CA LYS A 195 -19.87 -17.69 17.83
C LYS A 195 -21.30 -17.19 17.80
N GLU A 196 -21.51 -15.88 17.96
CA GLU A 196 -22.85 -15.29 17.82
C GLU A 196 -23.40 -15.45 16.39
N PHE A 197 -22.57 -15.32 15.36
CA PHE A 197 -22.99 -15.51 13.97
C PHE A 197 -23.45 -16.96 13.75
N TYR A 198 -22.71 -17.93 14.28
CA TYR A 198 -23.12 -19.32 14.25
C TYR A 198 -24.45 -19.57 14.99
N GLU A 199 -24.59 -19.07 16.20
CA GLU A 199 -25.81 -19.22 17.02
C GLU A 199 -27.05 -18.64 16.32
N ARG A 200 -26.89 -17.49 15.68
CA ARG A 200 -27.97 -16.76 15.00
C ARG A 200 -28.09 -17.05 13.50
N ARG A 201 -27.35 -18.00 12.95
CA ARG A 201 -27.28 -18.29 11.51
C ARG A 201 -28.66 -18.54 10.85
N ALA A 202 -29.61 -19.04 11.59
CA ALA A 202 -30.96 -19.30 11.10
C ALA A 202 -31.71 -18.01 10.73
N GLU A 203 -31.37 -16.87 11.34
CA GLU A 203 -31.97 -15.57 11.03
C GLU A 203 -31.71 -15.14 9.58
N TRP A 204 -30.61 -15.59 9.02
CA TRP A 204 -30.16 -15.22 7.66
C TRP A 204 -29.98 -16.43 6.75
N LYS A 205 -30.72 -17.51 6.99
CA LYS A 205 -30.60 -18.74 6.19
C LYS A 205 -30.81 -18.47 4.70
N GLY A 206 -29.82 -18.85 3.87
CA GLY A 206 -29.81 -18.63 2.43
C GLY A 206 -29.37 -17.22 2.00
N HIS A 207 -29.12 -16.32 2.96
CA HIS A 207 -28.67 -14.93 2.72
C HIS A 207 -27.29 -14.63 3.31
N ILE A 208 -26.58 -15.65 3.82
CA ILE A 208 -25.20 -15.54 4.26
C ILE A 208 -24.29 -15.83 3.07
N GLY A 209 -23.50 -14.85 2.62
CA GLY A 209 -22.51 -15.06 1.56
C GLY A 209 -21.26 -15.76 2.09
N TRP A 210 -20.80 -16.78 1.39
CA TRP A 210 -19.57 -17.48 1.73
C TRP A 210 -18.73 -17.82 0.49
N MET A 211 -17.42 -17.68 0.58
CA MET A 211 -16.53 -18.01 -0.53
C MET A 211 -16.13 -19.48 -0.49
N ARG A 212 -16.10 -20.15 -1.65
CA ARG A 212 -15.60 -21.53 -1.75
C ARG A 212 -14.19 -21.64 -1.17
N PRO A 213 -13.87 -22.72 -0.43
CA PRO A 213 -12.55 -22.95 0.15
C PRO A 213 -11.40 -22.94 -0.88
N ASP A 214 -11.64 -23.44 -2.09
CA ASP A 214 -10.70 -23.55 -3.20
C ASP A 214 -10.71 -22.36 -4.17
N SER A 215 -11.48 -21.30 -3.85
CA SER A 215 -11.48 -20.04 -4.62
C SER A 215 -10.05 -19.49 -4.78
N LYS A 216 -9.81 -18.84 -5.90
CA LYS A 216 -8.56 -18.08 -6.12
C LYS A 216 -8.43 -16.89 -5.16
N SER A 217 -9.53 -16.39 -4.63
CA SER A 217 -9.54 -15.35 -3.59
C SER A 217 -8.97 -15.88 -2.28
N GLY A 218 -8.19 -15.04 -1.58
CA GLY A 218 -7.69 -15.35 -0.24
C GLY A 218 -8.79 -15.62 0.80
N SER A 219 -10.00 -15.11 0.56
CA SER A 219 -11.18 -15.33 1.42
C SER A 219 -11.60 -16.80 1.49
N GLY A 220 -11.42 -17.56 0.42
CA GLY A 220 -11.74 -18.99 0.41
C GLY A 220 -11.04 -19.76 1.53
N ARG A 221 -9.80 -19.39 1.85
CA ARG A 221 -9.02 -19.99 2.96
C ARG A 221 -9.18 -19.21 4.26
N GLY A 222 -9.23 -17.88 4.17
CA GLY A 222 -9.26 -16.99 5.32
C GLY A 222 -10.51 -17.11 6.17
N LEU A 223 -11.69 -17.27 5.55
CA LEU A 223 -12.95 -17.39 6.27
C LEU A 223 -13.03 -18.67 7.11
N PRO A 224 -12.83 -19.89 6.54
CA PRO A 224 -12.79 -21.11 7.35
C PRO A 224 -11.71 -21.07 8.43
N TYR A 225 -10.52 -20.57 8.10
CA TYR A 225 -9.43 -20.44 9.08
C TYR A 225 -9.85 -19.58 10.26
N SER A 226 -10.42 -18.41 10.01
CA SER A 226 -10.85 -17.47 11.05
C SER A 226 -11.99 -18.03 11.88
N PHE A 227 -12.95 -18.70 11.25
CA PHE A 227 -14.04 -19.39 11.95
C PHE A 227 -13.48 -20.48 12.88
N LEU A 228 -12.63 -21.37 12.40
CA LEU A 228 -12.02 -22.42 13.21
C LEU A 228 -11.23 -21.83 14.37
N ASN A 229 -10.44 -20.77 14.11
CA ASN A 229 -9.63 -20.12 15.13
C ASN A 229 -10.46 -19.48 16.25
N ALA A 230 -11.72 -19.09 15.98
CA ALA A 230 -12.62 -18.59 17.02
C ALA A 230 -13.05 -19.68 18.04
N TYR A 231 -12.97 -20.95 17.68
CA TYR A 231 -13.31 -22.07 18.56
C TYR A 231 -12.09 -22.78 19.15
N VAL A 232 -11.01 -22.82 18.41
CA VAL A 232 -9.77 -23.48 18.84
C VAL A 232 -8.55 -22.72 18.30
N PRO A 233 -7.56 -22.37 19.17
CA PRO A 233 -6.35 -21.73 18.68
C PRO A 233 -5.63 -22.62 17.65
N LEU A 234 -5.30 -22.03 16.48
CA LEU A 234 -4.57 -22.70 15.40
C LEU A 234 -3.05 -22.47 15.50
N THR A 235 -2.65 -21.59 16.43
CA THR A 235 -1.25 -21.30 16.80
C THR A 235 -1.10 -21.35 18.33
N ASP A 236 0.12 -21.54 18.80
CA ASP A 236 0.42 -21.47 20.22
C ASP A 236 0.53 -20.00 20.73
N ALA A 237 0.84 -19.83 22.01
CA ALA A 237 0.98 -18.50 22.63
C ALA A 237 2.15 -17.66 22.07
N GLN A 238 3.03 -18.24 21.27
CA GLN A 238 4.14 -17.60 20.57
C GLN A 238 3.86 -17.43 19.07
N ASP A 239 2.60 -17.53 18.64
CA ASP A 239 2.15 -17.49 17.24
C ASP A 239 2.77 -18.59 16.33
N LYS A 240 3.29 -19.66 16.90
CA LYS A 240 3.79 -20.79 16.12
C LYS A 240 2.64 -21.70 15.70
N PRO A 241 2.64 -22.18 14.44
CA PRO A 241 1.63 -23.11 13.96
C PRO A 241 1.56 -24.39 14.81
N ILE A 242 0.37 -24.76 15.25
CA ILE A 242 0.12 -26.10 15.83
C ILE A 242 -0.03 -27.07 14.65
N PRO A 243 0.72 -28.19 14.62
CA PRO A 243 0.62 -29.15 13.52
C PRO A 243 -0.81 -29.61 13.28
N LEU A 244 -1.22 -29.67 12.01
CA LEU A 244 -2.58 -30.07 11.64
C LEU A 244 -2.94 -31.46 12.19
N ALA A 245 -2.01 -32.41 12.17
CA ALA A 245 -2.22 -33.74 12.72
C ALA A 245 -2.51 -33.74 14.24
N GLU A 246 -1.95 -32.79 15.00
CA GLU A 246 -2.27 -32.57 16.41
C GLU A 246 -3.66 -31.94 16.56
N LEU A 247 -3.95 -30.90 15.76
CA LEU A 247 -5.27 -30.24 15.78
C LEU A 247 -6.40 -31.25 15.49
N GLN A 248 -6.22 -32.10 14.50
CA GLN A 248 -7.22 -33.10 14.10
C GLN A 248 -7.50 -34.15 15.19
N GLN A 249 -6.63 -34.31 16.16
CA GLN A 249 -6.84 -35.18 17.33
C GLN A 249 -7.60 -34.50 18.48
N LYS A 250 -7.71 -33.16 18.45
CA LYS A 250 -8.42 -32.39 19.48
C LYS A 250 -9.92 -32.44 19.27
N PRO A 251 -10.73 -32.87 20.25
CA PRO A 251 -12.19 -32.85 20.13
C PRO A 251 -12.74 -31.49 19.78
N GLU A 252 -12.14 -30.42 20.30
CA GLU A 252 -12.54 -29.04 20.04
C GLU A 252 -12.37 -28.63 18.59
N PHE A 253 -11.32 -29.14 17.91
CA PHE A 253 -11.11 -28.88 16.49
C PHE A 253 -12.13 -29.64 15.64
N GLN A 254 -12.41 -30.89 15.99
CA GLN A 254 -13.42 -31.69 15.31
C GLN A 254 -14.80 -31.04 15.45
N ASP A 255 -15.18 -30.58 16.65
CA ASP A 255 -16.42 -29.86 16.90
C ASP A 255 -16.51 -28.55 16.13
N ALA A 256 -15.39 -27.80 16.03
CA ALA A 256 -15.32 -26.58 15.24
C ALA A 256 -15.54 -26.84 13.74
N VAL A 257 -14.98 -27.95 13.22
CA VAL A 257 -15.20 -28.38 11.82
C VAL A 257 -16.66 -28.76 11.58
N GLU A 258 -17.28 -29.49 12.49
CA GLU A 258 -18.72 -29.83 12.36
C GLU A 258 -19.63 -28.59 12.47
N LYS A 259 -19.31 -27.64 13.36
CA LYS A 259 -20.02 -26.36 13.41
C LYS A 259 -19.87 -25.56 12.10
N LEU A 260 -18.67 -25.55 11.51
CA LEU A 260 -18.46 -24.89 10.23
C LEU A 260 -19.25 -25.56 9.11
N LYS A 261 -19.27 -26.88 9.04
CA LYS A 261 -20.11 -27.63 8.08
C LYS A 261 -21.58 -27.27 8.22
N ASP A 262 -22.11 -27.29 9.45
CA ASP A 262 -23.47 -26.92 9.73
C ASP A 262 -23.75 -25.46 9.33
N PHE A 263 -22.87 -24.53 9.70
CA PHE A 263 -22.98 -23.11 9.31
C PHE A 263 -23.09 -22.94 7.79
N LEU A 264 -22.28 -23.68 7.03
CA LEU A 264 -22.25 -23.60 5.56
C LEU A 264 -23.56 -24.09 4.92
N THR A 265 -24.37 -24.92 5.61
CA THR A 265 -25.72 -25.29 5.13
C THR A 265 -26.70 -24.13 5.12
N TYR A 266 -26.38 -23.02 5.80
CA TYR A 266 -27.16 -21.79 5.82
C TYR A 266 -26.65 -20.76 4.82
N CYS A 267 -25.47 -21.02 4.20
CA CYS A 267 -24.78 -20.07 3.35
C CYS A 267 -25.11 -20.25 1.86
N LYS A 268 -25.05 -19.14 1.13
CA LYS A 268 -24.97 -19.12 -0.34
C LYS A 268 -23.50 -19.13 -0.72
N ILE A 269 -23.06 -20.20 -1.39
CA ILE A 269 -21.64 -20.39 -1.71
C ILE A 269 -21.32 -19.73 -3.04
N ALA A 270 -20.45 -18.71 -3.01
CA ALA A 270 -19.92 -18.02 -4.18
C ALA A 270 -18.61 -18.68 -4.67
N ASN A 271 -18.47 -18.87 -5.97
CA ASN A 271 -17.26 -19.40 -6.56
C ASN A 271 -16.11 -18.39 -6.53
N GLU A 272 -16.41 -17.15 -6.90
CA GLU A 272 -15.45 -16.04 -6.94
C GLU A 272 -16.13 -14.74 -6.44
N PRO A 273 -15.36 -13.72 -6.05
CA PRO A 273 -15.91 -12.47 -5.48
C PRO A 273 -17.00 -11.79 -6.31
N PRO A 274 -16.92 -11.72 -7.65
CA PRO A 274 -17.98 -11.11 -8.44
C PRO A 274 -19.35 -11.76 -8.23
N ASN A 275 -19.40 -13.09 -8.09
CA ASN A 275 -20.67 -13.79 -7.84
C ASN A 275 -21.31 -13.39 -6.52
N MET A 276 -20.53 -13.25 -5.45
CA MET A 276 -21.04 -12.79 -4.16
C MET A 276 -21.54 -11.33 -4.23
N PHE A 277 -20.87 -10.48 -5.03
CA PHE A 277 -21.28 -9.09 -5.21
C PHE A 277 -22.56 -8.96 -6.02
N GLU A 278 -22.71 -9.78 -7.06
CA GLU A 278 -23.97 -9.91 -7.82
C GLU A 278 -25.13 -10.31 -6.87
N ASP A 279 -24.90 -11.28 -5.99
CA ASP A 279 -25.86 -11.73 -4.99
C ASP A 279 -26.23 -10.64 -3.97
N PHE A 280 -25.26 -9.85 -3.51
CA PHE A 280 -25.54 -8.68 -2.65
C PHE A 280 -26.40 -7.64 -3.38
N ASN A 281 -26.05 -7.35 -4.64
CA ASN A 281 -26.76 -6.35 -5.45
C ASN A 281 -28.18 -6.80 -5.81
N ALA A 282 -28.39 -8.10 -5.99
CA ALA A 282 -29.70 -8.69 -6.21
C ALA A 282 -30.56 -8.79 -4.92
N GLY A 283 -29.96 -8.56 -3.74
CA GLY A 283 -30.64 -8.75 -2.45
C GLY A 283 -30.70 -10.22 -1.98
N ASP A 284 -30.00 -11.11 -2.66
CA ASP A 284 -29.90 -12.52 -2.31
C ASP A 284 -28.94 -12.79 -1.15
N THR A 285 -27.86 -12.01 -1.07
CA THR A 285 -26.93 -12.00 0.07
C THR A 285 -27.16 -10.74 0.90
N TRP A 286 -27.28 -10.90 2.22
CA TRP A 286 -27.49 -9.79 3.16
C TRP A 286 -26.28 -9.54 4.04
N ILE A 287 -25.48 -10.58 4.29
CA ILE A 287 -24.38 -10.58 5.24
C ILE A 287 -23.29 -11.54 4.79
N ALA A 288 -22.03 -11.14 4.88
CA ALA A 288 -20.87 -11.97 4.60
C ALA A 288 -19.63 -11.43 5.33
N VAL A 289 -18.61 -12.26 5.54
CA VAL A 289 -17.28 -11.76 5.91
C VAL A 289 -16.45 -11.64 4.63
N TYR A 290 -15.96 -10.45 4.34
CA TYR A 290 -15.18 -10.21 3.14
C TYR A 290 -14.23 -9.01 3.28
N ALA A 291 -13.35 -8.80 2.28
CA ALA A 291 -12.45 -7.67 2.20
C ALA A 291 -13.23 -6.36 2.24
N MET A 292 -13.02 -5.57 3.29
CA MET A 292 -13.77 -4.36 3.56
C MET A 292 -13.60 -3.32 2.45
N ASP A 293 -12.35 -3.07 2.08
CA ASP A 293 -11.97 -2.10 1.05
C ASP A 293 -12.68 -2.38 -0.28
N TYR A 294 -12.60 -3.62 -0.76
CA TYR A 294 -13.18 -3.99 -2.05
C TYR A 294 -14.72 -3.91 -2.00
N SER A 295 -15.33 -4.37 -0.92
CA SER A 295 -16.79 -4.31 -0.77
C SER A 295 -17.32 -2.86 -0.76
N LEU A 296 -16.71 -1.99 0.02
CA LEU A 296 -17.16 -0.61 0.15
C LEU A 296 -16.80 0.26 -1.05
N TRP A 297 -15.63 0.02 -1.68
CA TRP A 297 -15.28 0.66 -2.95
C TRP A 297 -16.27 0.30 -4.05
N SER A 298 -16.72 -0.94 -4.11
CA SER A 298 -17.70 -1.43 -5.10
C SER A 298 -19.05 -0.70 -5.03
N ILE A 299 -19.40 -0.09 -3.89
CA ILE A 299 -20.54 0.81 -3.78
C ILE A 299 -20.38 2.01 -4.72
N SER A 300 -19.18 2.62 -4.74
CA SER A 300 -18.90 3.76 -5.60
C SER A 300 -18.93 3.43 -7.11
N GLN A 301 -18.78 2.15 -7.43
CA GLN A 301 -18.86 1.61 -8.79
C GLN A 301 -20.29 1.15 -9.18
N GLY A 302 -21.25 1.23 -8.26
CA GLY A 302 -22.62 0.77 -8.50
C GLY A 302 -22.76 -0.76 -8.57
N THR A 303 -21.73 -1.52 -8.16
CA THR A 303 -21.74 -2.99 -8.16
C THR A 303 -22.06 -3.60 -6.81
N MET A 304 -22.27 -2.77 -5.79
CA MET A 304 -22.72 -3.15 -4.44
C MET A 304 -23.76 -2.16 -3.93
N PRO A 305 -24.71 -2.58 -3.08
CA PRO A 305 -25.75 -1.69 -2.55
C PRO A 305 -25.16 -0.57 -1.69
N PRO A 306 -25.70 0.67 -1.76
CA PRO A 306 -25.22 1.80 -0.95
C PRO A 306 -25.48 1.61 0.56
N THR A 307 -26.38 0.70 0.92
CA THR A 307 -26.80 0.38 2.28
C THR A 307 -25.85 -0.57 3.03
N LEU A 308 -24.74 -0.96 2.41
CA LEU A 308 -23.72 -1.79 3.08
C LEU A 308 -22.97 -1.02 4.15
N ALA A 309 -22.72 -1.70 5.25
CA ALA A 309 -21.83 -1.28 6.32
C ALA A 309 -20.87 -2.41 6.71
N ALA A 310 -19.82 -2.07 7.43
CA ALA A 310 -18.86 -3.02 7.96
C ALA A 310 -18.88 -3.06 9.49
N ALA A 311 -18.65 -4.24 10.08
CA ALA A 311 -18.53 -4.44 11.52
C ALA A 311 -17.40 -5.41 11.86
N ALA A 312 -16.85 -5.30 13.06
CA ALA A 312 -15.84 -6.22 13.58
C ALA A 312 -16.49 -7.46 14.21
N LEU A 313 -15.80 -8.61 14.12
CA LEU A 313 -16.10 -9.82 14.91
C LEU A 313 -15.01 -9.98 15.98
N SER A 314 -15.45 -9.99 17.24
CA SER A 314 -14.56 -9.91 18.41
C SER A 314 -13.78 -11.19 18.75
N ASP A 315 -14.05 -12.29 18.07
CA ASP A 315 -13.38 -13.58 18.25
C ASP A 315 -12.52 -14.00 17.03
N GLY A 316 -12.34 -13.06 16.12
CA GLY A 316 -11.39 -13.20 15.03
C GLY A 316 -11.91 -12.77 13.67
N MET A 317 -11.09 -12.04 12.93
CA MET A 317 -11.32 -11.69 11.53
C MET A 317 -10.06 -11.94 10.73
N PRO A 318 -10.17 -12.52 9.52
CA PRO A 318 -8.96 -12.78 8.73
C PRO A 318 -8.25 -11.48 8.39
N ALA A 319 -6.94 -11.45 8.56
CA ALA A 319 -6.12 -10.40 8.00
C ALA A 319 -6.22 -10.44 6.45
N GLY A 320 -6.31 -9.28 5.83
CA GLY A 320 -6.16 -9.14 4.40
C GLY A 320 -4.67 -9.04 4.00
N SER A 321 -4.43 -8.75 2.73
CA SER A 321 -3.07 -8.55 2.21
C SER A 321 -2.63 -7.11 2.42
N ASP A 322 -1.80 -6.87 3.42
CA ASP A 322 -1.15 -5.58 3.63
C ASP A 322 -0.31 -5.19 2.41
N GLY A 323 -0.02 -3.90 2.25
CA GLY A 323 0.74 -3.40 1.11
C GLY A 323 2.03 -2.72 1.55
N TYR A 324 3.15 -3.15 0.99
CA TYR A 324 4.46 -2.58 1.24
C TYR A 324 5.02 -1.87 0.01
N LEU A 325 5.60 -0.71 0.24
CA LEU A 325 6.47 -0.02 -0.71
C LEU A 325 7.91 -0.45 -0.45
N ALA A 326 8.66 -0.80 -1.50
CA ALA A 326 10.07 -1.11 -1.40
C ALA A 326 10.85 -0.56 -2.60
N ILE A 327 12.14 -0.32 -2.43
CA ILE A 327 13.01 0.21 -3.47
C ILE A 327 14.09 -0.84 -3.75
N PRO A 328 14.23 -1.34 -5.00
CA PRO A 328 15.31 -2.25 -5.35
C PRO A 328 16.69 -1.61 -5.15
N GLY A 329 17.65 -2.40 -4.65
CA GLY A 329 18.99 -1.91 -4.36
C GLY A 329 19.87 -1.73 -5.59
N ASN A 330 19.64 -2.52 -6.65
CA ASN A 330 20.48 -2.55 -7.87
C ASN A 330 20.03 -1.55 -8.95
N ILE A 331 19.22 -0.54 -8.61
CA ILE A 331 18.87 0.56 -9.53
C ILE A 331 20.01 1.59 -9.60
N PRO A 332 20.06 2.42 -10.66
CA PRO A 332 21.01 3.53 -10.72
C PRO A 332 20.82 4.49 -9.54
N GLU A 333 21.93 5.00 -8.99
CA GLU A 333 21.93 5.78 -7.74
C GLU A 333 21.06 7.04 -7.81
N GLU A 334 20.99 7.68 -8.99
CA GLU A 334 20.17 8.88 -9.22
C GLU A 334 18.67 8.65 -9.09
N TYR A 335 18.20 7.41 -9.21
CA TYR A 335 16.77 7.06 -9.04
C TYR A 335 16.37 6.86 -7.58
N LYS A 336 17.29 6.49 -6.69
CA LYS A 336 16.98 6.22 -5.27
C LYS A 336 16.35 7.42 -4.56
N PRO A 337 16.91 8.66 -4.66
CA PRO A 337 16.30 9.83 -4.04
C PRO A 337 14.89 10.13 -4.58
N VAL A 338 14.65 9.91 -5.88
CA VAL A 338 13.35 10.13 -6.50
C VAL A 338 12.33 9.11 -6.00
N ALA A 339 12.71 7.83 -5.93
CA ALA A 339 11.86 6.78 -5.38
C ALA A 339 11.54 7.03 -3.90
N MET A 340 12.53 7.45 -3.09
CA MET A 340 12.32 7.83 -1.68
C MET A 340 11.37 9.02 -1.52
N LYS A 341 11.48 10.04 -2.40
CA LYS A 341 10.58 11.18 -2.43
C LYS A 341 9.13 10.73 -2.70
N VAL A 342 8.94 9.78 -3.61
CA VAL A 342 7.62 9.19 -3.89
C VAL A 342 7.11 8.40 -2.69
N VAL A 343 7.93 7.55 -2.06
CA VAL A 343 7.55 6.81 -0.84
C VAL A 343 7.15 7.78 0.26
N ASN A 344 7.94 8.83 0.50
CA ASN A 344 7.63 9.84 1.52
C ASN A 344 6.29 10.54 1.26
N TYR A 345 6.01 10.88 0.00
CA TYR A 345 4.74 11.47 -0.41
C TYR A 345 3.55 10.53 -0.17
N LEU A 346 3.69 9.25 -0.54
CA LEU A 346 2.64 8.24 -0.37
C LEU A 346 2.30 8.00 1.12
N LEU A 347 3.27 8.15 2.02
CA LEU A 347 3.10 8.04 3.46
C LEU A 347 2.67 9.36 4.15
N SER A 348 2.46 10.43 3.39
CA SER A 348 1.97 11.70 3.96
C SER A 348 0.54 11.58 4.45
N ASP A 349 0.17 12.43 5.41
CA ASP A 349 -1.17 12.45 5.99
C ASP A 349 -2.25 12.59 4.91
N ASP A 350 -2.06 13.52 3.97
CA ASP A 350 -3.03 13.78 2.89
C ASP A 350 -3.25 12.54 2.01
N GLN A 351 -2.17 11.81 1.67
CA GLN A 351 -2.30 10.61 0.85
C GLN A 351 -2.91 9.45 1.63
N GLN A 352 -2.59 9.32 2.91
CA GLN A 352 -3.14 8.28 3.77
C GLN A 352 -4.62 8.56 4.12
N ILE A 353 -5.01 9.82 4.35
CA ILE A 353 -6.42 10.20 4.49
C ILE A 353 -7.16 9.95 3.17
N ARG A 354 -6.58 10.30 2.03
CA ARG A 354 -7.16 10.02 0.71
C ARG A 354 -7.36 8.52 0.49
N LEU A 355 -6.38 7.70 0.88
CA LEU A 355 -6.48 6.24 0.79
C LEU A 355 -7.72 5.72 1.53
N ILE A 356 -7.86 6.03 2.81
CA ILE A 356 -8.96 5.50 3.62
C ILE A 356 -10.32 6.08 3.21
N THR A 357 -10.39 7.34 2.80
CA THR A 357 -11.65 7.98 2.38
C THR A 357 -12.11 7.56 1.00
N THR A 358 -11.19 7.15 0.12
CA THR A 358 -11.52 6.72 -1.26
C THR A 358 -11.69 5.21 -1.37
N MET A 359 -10.78 4.47 -0.72
CA MET A 359 -10.68 3.02 -0.87
C MET A 359 -11.18 2.25 0.35
N TRP A 360 -11.53 2.93 1.45
CA TRP A 360 -11.91 2.30 2.72
C TRP A 360 -10.83 1.37 3.29
N GLN A 361 -9.58 1.63 2.92
CA GLN A 361 -8.43 0.83 3.31
C GLN A 361 -7.71 1.51 4.48
N TYR A 362 -7.41 0.74 5.53
CA TYR A 362 -6.69 1.29 6.68
C TYR A 362 -5.28 1.76 6.29
N THR A 363 -4.87 2.86 6.89
CA THR A 363 -3.58 3.51 6.60
C THR A 363 -2.39 2.67 7.04
N GLY A 364 -1.25 2.81 6.35
CA GLY A 364 0.03 2.25 6.79
C GLY A 364 0.66 3.04 7.94
N THR A 365 0.26 4.31 8.10
CA THR A 365 0.73 5.23 9.13
C THR A 365 -0.25 5.38 10.28
N GLU A 366 0.25 5.71 11.49
CA GLU A 366 -0.53 5.90 12.71
C GLU A 366 -1.12 7.33 12.77
N ILE A 367 -2.09 7.61 11.90
CA ILE A 367 -2.74 8.93 11.80
C ILE A 367 -4.24 8.86 12.15
N TRP A 368 -4.61 7.94 13.02
CA TRP A 368 -6.01 7.63 13.35
C TRP A 368 -6.80 8.83 13.86
N ASP A 369 -6.14 9.73 14.60
CA ASP A 369 -6.67 10.99 15.11
C ASP A 369 -7.00 12.02 14.03
N LYS A 370 -6.48 11.85 12.80
CA LYS A 370 -6.69 12.73 11.65
C LYS A 370 -7.74 12.21 10.67
N ILE A 371 -8.19 10.97 10.87
CA ILE A 371 -9.20 10.37 9.99
C ILE A 371 -10.57 10.98 10.29
N PRO A 372 -11.29 11.45 9.26
CA PRO A 372 -12.61 12.07 9.45
C PRO A 372 -13.64 11.13 10.10
N ASP A 373 -14.44 11.63 11.02
CA ASP A 373 -15.48 10.87 11.74
C ASP A 373 -16.46 10.14 10.82
N VAL A 374 -16.69 10.67 9.62
CA VAL A 374 -17.58 10.04 8.63
C VAL A 374 -17.08 8.65 8.22
N VAL A 375 -15.77 8.43 8.24
CA VAL A 375 -15.16 7.12 7.96
C VAL A 375 -15.57 6.13 9.04
N TRP A 376 -15.42 6.50 10.32
CA TRP A 376 -15.71 5.65 11.46
C TRP A 376 -17.20 5.32 11.67
N ARG A 377 -18.10 6.03 10.98
CA ARG A 377 -19.51 5.68 10.92
C ARG A 377 -19.79 4.54 9.93
N LYS A 378 -18.87 4.26 9.03
CA LYS A 378 -19.04 3.28 7.96
C LYS A 378 -18.23 2.02 8.20
N ILE A 379 -17.05 2.16 8.82
CA ILE A 379 -16.12 1.07 9.13
C ILE A 379 -15.73 1.09 10.61
N PRO A 380 -15.37 -0.06 11.21
CA PRO A 380 -14.87 -0.12 12.59
C PRO A 380 -13.54 0.64 12.70
N LYS A 381 -13.22 1.14 13.89
CA LYS A 381 -11.92 1.75 14.17
C LYS A 381 -10.81 0.72 14.12
N TRP A 382 -9.60 1.18 13.78
CA TRP A 382 -8.46 0.28 13.66
C TRP A 382 -8.15 -0.47 14.96
N GLU A 383 -8.26 0.19 16.12
CA GLU A 383 -8.01 -0.43 17.42
C GLU A 383 -8.93 -1.63 17.69
N GLU A 384 -10.19 -1.54 17.26
CA GLU A 384 -11.16 -2.63 17.37
C GLU A 384 -10.80 -3.79 16.44
N VAL A 385 -10.34 -3.46 15.24
CA VAL A 385 -9.97 -4.44 14.20
C VAL A 385 -8.67 -5.15 14.57
N GLU A 386 -7.66 -4.40 14.98
CA GLU A 386 -6.34 -4.93 15.31
C GLU A 386 -6.38 -5.95 16.45
N ALA A 387 -7.20 -5.69 17.47
CA ALA A 387 -7.36 -6.58 18.62
C ALA A 387 -7.88 -7.98 18.23
N TYR A 388 -8.60 -8.07 17.12
CA TYR A 388 -9.28 -9.30 16.66
C TYR A 388 -8.71 -9.84 15.35
N ARG A 389 -7.59 -9.29 14.90
CA ARG A 389 -6.99 -9.65 13.62
C ARG A 389 -6.32 -11.01 13.67
N VAL A 390 -6.81 -11.95 12.86
CA VAL A 390 -6.27 -13.30 12.73
C VAL A 390 -5.34 -13.37 11.53
N ARG A 391 -4.04 -13.59 11.77
CA ARG A 391 -3.07 -13.86 10.72
C ARG A 391 -3.17 -15.33 10.30
N LEU A 392 -3.05 -15.60 9.00
CA LEU A 392 -3.10 -16.96 8.45
C LEU A 392 -1.72 -17.63 8.62
N SER A 393 -1.25 -17.74 9.85
CA SER A 393 0.11 -18.19 10.17
C SER A 393 0.29 -19.70 10.05
N ASN A 394 -0.80 -20.49 10.14
CA ASN A 394 -0.73 -21.95 10.03
C ASN A 394 -0.96 -22.40 8.58
N LYS A 395 0.15 -22.61 7.87
CA LYS A 395 0.12 -23.01 6.46
C LYS A 395 -0.53 -24.39 6.25
N GLU A 396 -0.30 -25.36 7.15
CA GLU A 396 -0.90 -26.70 7.02
C GLU A 396 -2.42 -26.64 7.06
N VAL A 397 -2.99 -25.80 7.95
CA VAL A 397 -4.44 -25.59 8.03
C VAL A 397 -4.96 -24.88 6.79
N THR A 398 -4.27 -23.85 6.29
CA THR A 398 -4.72 -23.15 5.07
C THR A 398 -4.65 -24.03 3.83
N ASP A 399 -3.64 -24.88 3.70
CA ASP A 399 -3.52 -25.83 2.61
C ASP A 399 -4.60 -26.92 2.71
N TRP A 400 -4.84 -27.47 3.91
CA TRP A 400 -5.93 -28.42 4.14
C TRP A 400 -7.31 -27.82 3.79
N ILE A 401 -7.58 -26.59 4.18
CA ILE A 401 -8.82 -25.88 3.80
C ILE A 401 -8.93 -25.82 2.27
N LYS A 402 -7.87 -25.45 1.57
CA LYS A 402 -7.87 -25.30 0.12
C LYS A 402 -8.08 -26.63 -0.59
N GLU A 403 -7.36 -27.67 -0.15
CA GLU A 403 -7.29 -28.96 -0.86
C GLU A 403 -8.43 -29.91 -0.47
N GLN A 404 -8.77 -29.93 0.80
CA GLN A 404 -9.77 -30.84 1.35
C GLN A 404 -11.09 -30.16 1.71
N GLY A 405 -11.10 -28.82 1.82
CA GLY A 405 -12.30 -28.07 2.19
C GLY A 405 -13.50 -28.31 1.29
N PRO A 406 -13.40 -28.35 -0.05
CA PRO A 406 -14.53 -28.65 -0.90
C PRO A 406 -15.18 -29.99 -0.54
N LYS A 407 -14.38 -31.02 -0.29
CA LYS A 407 -14.87 -32.35 0.10
C LYS A 407 -15.36 -32.36 1.55
N VAL A 408 -14.54 -31.87 2.48
CA VAL A 408 -14.80 -31.99 3.93
C VAL A 408 -15.89 -31.03 4.38
N LEU A 409 -15.89 -29.80 3.89
CA LEU A 409 -16.79 -28.73 4.36
C LEU A 409 -18.06 -28.62 3.51
N LEU A 410 -17.99 -28.88 2.20
CA LEU A 410 -19.11 -28.71 1.28
C LEU A 410 -19.69 -30.05 0.77
N GLY A 411 -19.04 -31.18 1.04
CA GLY A 411 -19.47 -32.49 0.57
C GLY A 411 -19.36 -32.71 -0.95
N GLN A 412 -18.43 -32.01 -1.61
CA GLN A 412 -18.27 -32.01 -3.08
C GLN A 412 -17.04 -32.80 -3.55
#